data_d9e5ea46aa6a9c95fd0d6de8368b05dc
#
_entry.id   d9e5ea46aa6a9c95fd0d6de8368b05dc
#
_cell.length_a   1.000
_cell.length_b   1.000
_cell.length_c   1.000
_cell.angle_alpha   90.00
_cell.angle_beta   90.00
_cell.angle_gamma   90.00
#
_symmetry.space_group_name_H-M   'P 1'
#
loop_
_entity.id
_entity.type
_entity.pdbx_description
1 polymer ?
#
loop_
_entity_poly.entity_id
_entity_poly.type
_entity_poly.pdbx_seq_one_letter_code
_entity_poly.pdbx_strand_id
1 'polypeptide(L)'
;MLSSQPYTFDKVIRLLLSLAIIAAVIYFIYVLKDVLLPFVAACLIAYILEPFVQGNRKILHLKGRSVAVFATLFEITAIITIASIIFIPTIVKELNSVGQLLQDYAAGHKDVTYIPAWIQDYIRNNFNLHEIASKITSEDVEKVLSNVFSFVTGGVSMLFEILEWFLALIYLIFIMLDYENIMNGFKKMVPEKYRDVTFRIGRDIKQSMNKYFRGQALIAVIVSLIYCIGFSIVGIPLAIVLGLLIGVLFMIPYLQFITIIPVTFICLICSTTGEQSFWSLWWQCMAVYAVVQIVADLILTPKIMGKTMGMNPAIILLSLSIWGSILGILGMIIALPITTLIIDYYARYVTKDN
;
A
#
# COMPACT_ATOMS: atom_id res chain seq x y z
N MET A 1 39.71 -7.95 19.92
CA MET A 1 39.99 -8.44 21.28
C MET A 1 38.80 -8.13 22.16
N LEU A 2 37.92 -9.06 22.38
CA LEU A 2 36.81 -8.95 23.35
C LEU A 2 37.47 -9.10 24.74
N SER A 3 37.46 -8.02 25.54
CA SER A 3 37.96 -8.06 26.90
C SER A 3 37.10 -9.01 27.73
N SER A 4 37.61 -10.18 28.05
CA SER A 4 37.01 -11.15 28.97
C SER A 4 37.10 -10.62 30.41
N GLN A 5 36.34 -9.59 30.71
CA GLN A 5 36.12 -9.23 32.10
C GLN A 5 35.05 -10.14 32.70
N PRO A 6 35.31 -10.80 33.84
CA PRO A 6 34.36 -11.73 34.45
C PRO A 6 33.02 -10.97 34.71
N TYR A 7 31.91 -11.65 34.40
CA TYR A 7 30.58 -11.12 34.65
C TYR A 7 30.42 -10.90 36.17
N THR A 8 30.49 -9.66 36.61
CA THR A 8 30.16 -9.27 37.97
C THR A 8 28.65 -9.42 38.19
N PHE A 9 28.21 -9.87 39.36
CA PHE A 9 26.81 -10.04 39.73
C PHE A 9 25.95 -8.81 39.37
N ASP A 10 26.46 -7.60 39.61
CA ASP A 10 25.84 -6.35 39.18
C ASP A 10 25.59 -6.24 37.66
N LYS A 11 26.50 -6.78 36.85
CA LYS A 11 26.39 -6.77 35.40
C LYS A 11 25.28 -7.71 34.91
N VAL A 12 25.12 -8.85 35.55
CA VAL A 12 24.06 -9.83 35.27
C VAL A 12 22.71 -9.26 35.71
N ILE A 13 22.60 -8.65 36.86
CA ILE A 13 21.35 -8.01 37.34
C ILE A 13 20.96 -6.87 36.40
N ARG A 14 21.86 -5.99 36.00
CA ARG A 14 21.57 -4.91 35.04
C ARG A 14 21.12 -5.45 33.68
N LEU A 15 21.72 -6.54 33.20
CA LEU A 15 21.31 -7.19 31.95
C LEU A 15 19.92 -7.79 32.08
N LEU A 16 19.60 -8.48 33.16
CA LEU A 16 18.27 -9.04 33.43
C LEU A 16 17.21 -7.93 33.57
N LEU A 17 17.50 -6.85 34.28
CA LEU A 17 16.61 -5.70 34.42
C LEU A 17 16.39 -5.02 33.06
N SER A 18 17.43 -4.82 32.28
CA SER A 18 17.28 -4.25 30.92
C SER A 18 16.46 -5.15 30.00
N LEU A 19 16.63 -6.47 30.05
CA LEU A 19 15.84 -7.45 29.30
C LEU A 19 14.36 -7.43 29.77
N ALA A 20 14.12 -7.37 31.08
CA ALA A 20 12.78 -7.28 31.64
C ALA A 20 12.07 -5.97 31.24
N ILE A 21 12.78 -4.84 31.24
CA ILE A 21 12.24 -3.55 30.79
C ILE A 21 11.91 -3.61 29.28
N ILE A 22 12.82 -4.15 28.46
CA ILE A 22 12.59 -4.32 27.02
C ILE A 22 11.37 -5.21 26.78
N ALA A 23 11.26 -6.34 27.47
CA ALA A 23 10.13 -7.25 27.35
C ALA A 23 8.81 -6.56 27.78
N ALA A 24 8.83 -5.80 28.87
CA ALA A 24 7.68 -5.03 29.34
C ALA A 24 7.26 -3.95 28.32
N VAL A 25 8.21 -3.25 27.71
CA VAL A 25 7.93 -2.25 26.65
C VAL A 25 7.34 -2.91 25.43
N ILE A 26 7.91 -4.05 24.98
CA ILE A 26 7.37 -4.79 23.82
C ILE A 26 5.94 -5.29 24.12
N TYR A 27 5.71 -5.83 25.32
CA TYR A 27 4.38 -6.27 25.72
C TYR A 27 3.38 -5.11 25.77
N PHE A 28 3.79 -3.95 26.29
CA PHE A 28 2.96 -2.74 26.33
C PHE A 28 2.61 -2.23 24.92
N ILE A 29 3.59 -2.21 24.00
CA ILE A 29 3.35 -1.88 22.58
C ILE A 29 2.38 -2.89 21.95
N TYR A 30 2.53 -4.18 22.24
CA TYR A 30 1.64 -5.21 21.72
C TYR A 30 0.20 -5.03 22.22
N VAL A 31 -0.02 -4.70 23.49
CA VAL A 31 -1.36 -4.44 24.07
C VAL A 31 -1.98 -3.18 23.45
N LEU A 32 -1.17 -2.15 23.19
CA LEU A 32 -1.64 -0.87 22.61
C LEU A 32 -1.63 -0.82 21.09
N LYS A 33 -1.32 -1.92 20.39
CA LYS A 33 -1.15 -1.94 18.92
C LYS A 33 -2.34 -1.34 18.17
N ASP A 34 -3.57 -1.61 18.61
CA ASP A 34 -4.79 -1.17 17.93
C ASP A 34 -5.02 0.36 18.07
N VAL A 35 -4.49 0.96 19.13
CA VAL A 35 -4.50 2.43 19.32
C VAL A 35 -3.29 3.08 18.64
N LEU A 36 -2.13 2.41 18.69
CA LEU A 36 -0.89 2.94 18.12
C LEU A 36 -0.88 2.86 16.60
N LEU A 37 -1.55 1.86 16.00
CA LEU A 37 -1.54 1.65 14.55
C LEU A 37 -2.14 2.84 13.78
N PRO A 38 -3.34 3.37 14.10
CA PRO A 38 -3.88 4.59 13.50
C PRO A 38 -2.98 5.81 13.70
N PHE A 39 -2.34 5.94 14.88
CA PHE A 39 -1.42 7.02 15.17
C PHE A 39 -0.16 6.94 14.30
N VAL A 40 0.46 5.77 14.17
CA VAL A 40 1.63 5.56 13.31
C VAL A 40 1.26 5.78 11.84
N ALA A 41 0.07 5.33 11.41
CA ALA A 41 -0.46 5.61 10.08
C ALA A 41 -0.57 7.12 9.84
N ALA A 42 -1.16 7.85 10.76
CA ALA A 42 -1.29 9.30 10.68
C ALA A 42 0.07 10.00 10.63
N CYS A 43 1.06 9.54 11.44
CA CYS A 43 2.44 10.05 11.39
C CYS A 43 3.07 9.82 10.01
N LEU A 44 2.90 8.64 9.42
CA LEU A 44 3.44 8.29 8.11
C LEU A 44 2.80 9.14 7.01
N ILE A 45 1.47 9.25 7.02
CA ILE A 45 0.72 10.08 6.06
C ILE A 45 1.11 11.55 6.21
N ALA A 46 1.15 12.08 7.42
CA ALA A 46 1.59 13.45 7.70
C ALA A 46 3.01 13.70 7.16
N TYR A 47 3.89 12.73 7.34
CA TYR A 47 5.26 12.79 6.82
C TYR A 47 5.31 12.81 5.28
N ILE A 48 4.50 11.98 4.61
CA ILE A 48 4.40 11.95 3.13
C ILE A 48 3.81 13.25 2.60
N LEU A 49 2.87 13.86 3.32
CA LEU A 49 2.20 15.10 2.93
C LEU A 49 2.98 16.36 3.26
N GLU A 50 3.95 16.32 4.18
CA GLU A 50 4.76 17.47 4.59
C GLU A 50 5.40 18.24 3.41
N PRO A 51 5.96 17.61 2.36
CA PRO A 51 6.48 18.31 1.20
C PRO A 51 5.43 19.12 0.45
N PHE A 52 4.18 18.63 0.38
CA PHE A 52 3.06 19.33 -0.26
C PHE A 52 2.64 20.55 0.58
N VAL A 53 2.59 20.41 1.91
CA VAL A 53 2.34 21.55 2.81
C VAL A 53 3.39 22.65 2.65
N GLN A 54 4.67 22.25 2.59
CA GLN A 54 5.77 23.22 2.38
C GLN A 54 5.71 23.82 0.97
N GLY A 55 5.33 23.04 -0.05
CA GLY A 55 5.10 23.50 -1.40
C GLY A 55 4.00 24.58 -1.45
N ASN A 56 2.83 24.27 -0.89
CA ASN A 56 1.70 25.20 -0.83
C ASN A 56 2.02 26.47 -0.04
N ARG A 57 2.76 26.33 1.07
CA ARG A 57 3.22 27.50 1.83
C ARG A 57 4.07 28.44 0.98
N LYS A 58 4.93 27.89 0.09
CA LYS A 58 5.81 28.67 -0.80
C LYS A 58 5.05 29.23 -2.01
N ILE A 59 4.26 28.40 -2.70
CA ILE A 59 3.56 28.75 -3.94
C ILE A 59 2.44 29.76 -3.68
N LEU A 60 1.62 29.50 -2.65
CA LEU A 60 0.48 30.34 -2.30
C LEU A 60 0.85 31.48 -1.33
N HIS A 61 2.14 31.64 -0.98
CA HIS A 61 2.65 32.65 -0.06
C HIS A 61 1.89 32.72 1.27
N LEU A 62 1.45 31.56 1.78
CA LEU A 62 0.63 31.46 2.98
C LEU A 62 1.44 31.80 4.23
N LYS A 63 0.99 32.77 5.02
CA LYS A 63 1.70 33.25 6.23
C LYS A 63 1.63 32.27 7.41
N GLY A 64 0.65 31.36 7.44
CA GLY A 64 0.42 30.40 8.54
C GLY A 64 0.58 28.95 8.09
N ARG A 65 1.19 28.12 8.97
CA ARG A 65 1.28 26.68 8.74
C ARG A 65 -0.10 26.02 8.65
N SER A 66 -1.00 26.43 9.56
CA SER A 66 -2.38 25.89 9.59
C SER A 66 -3.12 26.07 8.27
N VAL A 67 -3.01 27.25 7.66
CA VAL A 67 -3.65 27.53 6.37
C VAL A 67 -3.06 26.63 5.27
N ALA A 68 -1.73 26.43 5.26
CA ALA A 68 -1.09 25.55 4.30
C ALA A 68 -1.50 24.08 4.49
N VAL A 69 -1.67 23.60 5.73
CA VAL A 69 -2.15 22.26 6.02
C VAL A 69 -3.57 22.06 5.50
N PHE A 70 -4.50 22.97 5.84
CA PHE A 70 -5.89 22.88 5.36
C PHE A 70 -5.99 23.00 3.84
N ALA A 71 -5.20 23.87 3.20
CA ALA A 71 -5.12 23.96 1.75
C ALA A 71 -4.68 22.64 1.12
N THR A 72 -3.62 22.01 1.66
CA THR A 72 -3.13 20.72 1.18
C THR A 72 -4.17 19.61 1.35
N LEU A 73 -4.83 19.55 2.51
CA LEU A 73 -5.90 18.57 2.75
C LEU A 73 -7.09 18.79 1.81
N PHE A 74 -7.46 20.04 1.57
CA PHE A 74 -8.52 20.41 0.63
C PHE A 74 -8.16 20.00 -0.82
N GLU A 75 -6.93 20.28 -1.27
CA GLU A 75 -6.44 19.87 -2.59
C GLU A 75 -6.48 18.35 -2.76
N ILE A 76 -5.98 17.60 -1.76
CA ILE A 76 -6.00 16.14 -1.81
C ILE A 76 -7.44 15.62 -1.85
N THR A 77 -8.33 16.15 -1.00
CA THR A 77 -9.75 15.78 -1.00
C THR A 77 -10.41 16.13 -2.34
N ALA A 78 -10.12 17.29 -2.91
CA ALA A 78 -10.63 17.68 -4.23
C ALA A 78 -10.12 16.73 -5.33
N ILE A 79 -8.83 16.37 -5.33
CA ILE A 79 -8.26 15.41 -6.28
C ILE A 79 -8.94 14.04 -6.15
N ILE A 80 -9.11 13.53 -4.93
CA ILE A 80 -9.79 12.24 -4.68
C ILE A 80 -11.24 12.32 -5.14
N THR A 81 -11.94 13.39 -4.85
CA THR A 81 -13.34 13.59 -5.26
C THR A 81 -13.48 13.63 -6.77
N ILE A 82 -12.65 14.42 -7.46
CA ILE A 82 -12.66 14.50 -8.93
C ILE A 82 -12.31 13.12 -9.54
N ALA A 83 -11.28 12.45 -9.03
CA ALA A 83 -10.94 11.11 -9.46
C ALA A 83 -12.12 10.15 -9.25
N SER A 84 -12.78 10.19 -8.10
CA SER A 84 -13.94 9.35 -7.80
C SER A 84 -15.09 9.61 -8.78
N ILE A 85 -15.41 10.87 -9.07
CA ILE A 85 -16.47 11.24 -10.03
C ILE A 85 -16.17 10.69 -11.44
N ILE A 86 -14.89 10.64 -11.84
CA ILE A 86 -14.50 10.14 -13.15
C ILE A 86 -14.44 8.60 -13.17
N PHE A 87 -13.87 7.99 -12.14
CA PHE A 87 -13.60 6.55 -12.14
C PHE A 87 -14.77 5.71 -11.65
N ILE A 88 -15.57 6.16 -10.67
CA ILE A 88 -16.70 5.38 -10.16
C ILE A 88 -17.71 4.99 -11.26
N PRO A 89 -18.19 5.91 -12.15
CA PRO A 89 -19.08 5.52 -13.23
C PRO A 89 -18.47 4.52 -14.20
N THR A 90 -17.17 4.64 -14.47
CA THR A 90 -16.44 3.68 -15.33
C THR A 90 -16.35 2.32 -14.66
N ILE A 91 -16.02 2.26 -13.37
CA ILE A 91 -15.98 1.03 -12.57
C ILE A 91 -17.35 0.35 -12.57
N VAL A 92 -18.41 1.11 -12.29
CA VAL A 92 -19.79 0.59 -12.27
C VAL A 92 -20.18 0.02 -13.62
N LYS A 93 -19.89 0.72 -14.73
CA LYS A 93 -20.17 0.26 -16.08
C LYS A 93 -19.42 -1.05 -16.40
N GLU A 94 -18.14 -1.12 -16.05
CA GLU A 94 -17.32 -2.29 -16.29
C GLU A 94 -17.75 -3.50 -15.44
N LEU A 95 -18.11 -3.28 -14.15
CA LEU A 95 -18.66 -4.31 -13.27
C LEU A 95 -19.99 -4.86 -13.80
N ASN A 96 -20.88 -4.00 -14.27
CA ASN A 96 -22.16 -4.42 -14.87
C ASN A 96 -21.92 -5.26 -16.13
N SER A 97 -20.92 -4.92 -16.94
CA SER A 97 -20.54 -5.72 -18.11
C SER A 97 -20.08 -7.14 -17.72
N VAL A 98 -19.25 -7.24 -16.68
CA VAL A 98 -18.83 -8.54 -16.13
C VAL A 98 -20.03 -9.30 -15.54
N GLY A 99 -20.93 -8.63 -14.84
CA GLY A 99 -22.17 -9.22 -14.33
C GLY A 99 -23.05 -9.80 -15.42
N GLN A 100 -23.22 -9.09 -16.54
CA GLN A 100 -23.96 -9.57 -17.70
C GLN A 100 -23.29 -10.79 -18.35
N LEU A 101 -21.98 -10.78 -18.51
CA LEU A 101 -21.21 -11.93 -19.03
C LEU A 101 -21.38 -13.18 -18.15
N LEU A 102 -21.38 -13.01 -16.81
CA LEU A 102 -21.62 -14.10 -15.86
C LEU A 102 -23.06 -14.63 -15.96
N GLN A 103 -24.06 -13.76 -16.12
CA GLN A 103 -25.45 -14.15 -16.29
C GLN A 103 -25.66 -14.92 -17.59
N ASP A 104 -25.10 -14.45 -18.71
CA ASP A 104 -25.17 -15.13 -20.01
C ASP A 104 -24.52 -16.52 -19.96
N TYR A 105 -23.41 -16.64 -19.25
CA TYR A 105 -22.75 -17.94 -19.01
C TYR A 105 -23.61 -18.87 -18.14
N ALA A 106 -24.16 -18.37 -17.04
CA ALA A 106 -24.99 -19.14 -16.12
C ALA A 106 -26.32 -19.61 -16.76
N ALA A 107 -26.86 -18.81 -17.70
CA ALA A 107 -28.07 -19.15 -18.45
C ALA A 107 -27.86 -20.23 -19.56
N GLY A 108 -26.63 -20.69 -19.76
CA GLY A 108 -26.30 -21.76 -20.71
C GLY A 108 -26.47 -21.37 -22.18
N HIS A 109 -26.51 -20.07 -22.48
CA HIS A 109 -26.77 -19.58 -23.84
C HIS A 109 -25.58 -19.70 -24.82
N LYS A 110 -24.40 -20.13 -24.32
CA LYS A 110 -23.20 -20.30 -25.14
C LYS A 110 -22.43 -21.56 -24.76
N ASP A 111 -22.21 -22.42 -25.76
CA ASP A 111 -21.28 -23.54 -25.62
C ASP A 111 -19.85 -23.05 -25.55
N VAL A 112 -19.20 -23.30 -24.41
CA VAL A 112 -17.82 -22.84 -24.13
C VAL A 112 -16.83 -23.80 -24.76
N THR A 113 -16.58 -23.65 -26.06
CA THR A 113 -15.72 -24.55 -26.84
C THR A 113 -14.23 -24.43 -26.51
N TYR A 114 -13.81 -23.37 -25.78
CA TYR A 114 -12.38 -23.00 -25.59
C TYR A 114 -11.83 -23.18 -24.17
N ILE A 115 -12.65 -23.62 -23.22
CA ILE A 115 -12.20 -23.93 -21.88
C ILE A 115 -12.03 -25.45 -21.73
N PRO A 116 -10.90 -25.94 -21.21
CA PRO A 116 -10.74 -27.37 -20.93
C PRO A 116 -11.85 -27.92 -20.03
N ALA A 117 -12.40 -29.09 -20.37
CA ALA A 117 -13.57 -29.68 -19.70
C ALA A 117 -13.37 -29.79 -18.17
N TRP A 118 -12.16 -30.10 -17.69
CA TRP A 118 -11.86 -30.21 -16.27
C TRP A 118 -12.00 -28.87 -15.52
N ILE A 119 -11.73 -27.73 -16.18
CA ILE A 119 -11.95 -26.39 -15.61
C ILE A 119 -13.45 -26.09 -15.57
N GLN A 120 -14.19 -26.44 -16.62
CA GLN A 120 -15.63 -26.27 -16.66
C GLN A 120 -16.31 -27.07 -15.54
N ASP A 121 -15.93 -28.33 -15.37
CA ASP A 121 -16.45 -29.20 -14.31
C ASP A 121 -16.07 -28.70 -12.92
N TYR A 122 -14.84 -28.21 -12.74
CA TYR A 122 -14.38 -27.63 -11.46
C TYR A 122 -15.18 -26.38 -11.10
N ILE A 123 -15.40 -25.47 -12.05
CA ILE A 123 -16.18 -24.25 -11.83
C ILE A 123 -17.64 -24.60 -11.53
N ARG A 124 -18.25 -25.49 -12.31
CA ARG A 124 -19.65 -25.91 -12.17
C ARG A 124 -19.91 -26.60 -10.83
N ASN A 125 -18.96 -27.38 -10.33
CA ASN A 125 -19.11 -28.15 -9.10
C ASN A 125 -18.72 -27.38 -7.84
N ASN A 126 -17.85 -26.38 -7.93
CA ASN A 126 -17.32 -25.68 -6.77
C ASN A 126 -17.79 -24.22 -6.64
N PHE A 127 -18.28 -23.62 -7.73
CA PHE A 127 -18.76 -22.25 -7.72
C PHE A 127 -20.24 -22.20 -8.15
N ASN A 128 -21.08 -21.74 -7.26
CA ASN A 128 -22.48 -21.46 -7.58
C ASN A 128 -22.54 -20.13 -8.37
N LEU A 129 -22.24 -20.21 -9.69
CA LEU A 129 -22.16 -19.04 -10.57
C LEU A 129 -23.46 -18.22 -10.58
N HIS A 130 -24.60 -18.90 -10.37
CA HIS A 130 -25.89 -18.22 -10.24
C HIS A 130 -25.97 -17.36 -8.97
N GLU A 131 -25.39 -17.83 -7.87
CA GLU A 131 -25.31 -17.07 -6.63
C GLU A 131 -24.28 -15.93 -6.72
N ILE A 132 -23.16 -16.15 -7.41
CA ILE A 132 -22.17 -15.12 -7.68
C ILE A 132 -22.72 -14.07 -8.64
N ALA A 133 -23.36 -14.50 -9.74
CA ALA A 133 -24.00 -13.61 -10.71
C ALA A 133 -25.14 -12.79 -10.10
N SER A 134 -25.95 -13.40 -9.21
CA SER A 134 -27.02 -12.68 -8.50
C SER A 134 -26.46 -11.70 -7.45
N LYS A 135 -25.30 -11.97 -6.88
CA LYS A 135 -24.60 -11.05 -5.95
C LYS A 135 -23.85 -9.91 -6.63
N ILE A 136 -23.51 -10.02 -7.92
CA ILE A 136 -22.89 -8.95 -8.71
C ILE A 136 -23.96 -8.12 -9.46
N THR A 137 -25.24 -8.31 -9.17
CA THR A 137 -26.32 -7.50 -9.77
C THR A 137 -26.25 -6.05 -9.28
N SER A 138 -26.86 -5.13 -10.03
CA SER A 138 -26.96 -3.69 -9.75
C SER A 138 -27.27 -3.33 -8.28
N GLU A 139 -27.91 -4.23 -7.53
CA GLU A 139 -28.14 -4.10 -6.09
C GLU A 139 -26.84 -4.10 -5.26
N ASP A 140 -25.78 -4.80 -5.68
CA ASP A 140 -24.54 -4.82 -4.88
C ASP A 140 -23.62 -3.64 -5.24
N VAL A 141 -23.71 -3.14 -6.46
CA VAL A 141 -23.13 -1.83 -6.81
C VAL A 141 -23.92 -0.71 -6.13
N GLU A 142 -25.24 -0.83 -6.07
CA GLU A 142 -26.11 0.04 -5.29
C GLU A 142 -25.88 -0.12 -3.78
N LYS A 143 -25.57 -1.33 -3.30
CA LYS A 143 -25.13 -1.59 -1.92
C LYS A 143 -23.71 -1.09 -1.63
N VAL A 144 -22.77 -1.16 -2.56
CA VAL A 144 -21.45 -0.52 -2.41
C VAL A 144 -21.62 1.00 -2.43
N LEU A 145 -22.44 1.54 -3.33
CA LEU A 145 -22.81 2.94 -3.33
C LEU A 145 -23.69 3.31 -2.11
N SER A 146 -24.65 2.46 -1.73
CA SER A 146 -25.47 2.63 -0.52
C SER A 146 -24.65 2.39 0.75
N ASN A 147 -23.64 1.53 0.74
CA ASN A 147 -22.69 1.40 1.83
C ASN A 147 -21.76 2.61 1.91
N VAL A 148 -21.33 3.19 0.80
CA VAL A 148 -20.69 4.51 0.79
C VAL A 148 -21.67 5.61 1.22
N PHE A 149 -22.95 5.51 0.86
CA PHE A 149 -24.01 6.42 1.31
C PHE A 149 -24.53 6.09 2.72
N SER A 150 -24.62 4.82 3.10
CA SER A 150 -24.94 4.37 4.45
C SER A 150 -23.78 4.58 5.43
N PHE A 151 -22.57 4.83 4.93
CA PHE A 151 -21.49 5.44 5.69
C PHE A 151 -21.91 6.83 6.24
N VAL A 152 -22.83 7.49 5.59
CA VAL A 152 -23.40 8.77 6.04
C VAL A 152 -24.66 8.58 6.91
N THR A 153 -25.38 7.44 6.83
CA THR A 153 -26.71 7.26 7.45
C THR A 153 -26.85 6.03 8.37
N GLY A 154 -25.83 5.22 8.53
CA GLY A 154 -25.92 3.92 9.24
C GLY A 154 -25.71 3.99 10.75
N GLY A 155 -26.34 3.08 11.44
CA GLY A 155 -26.50 3.03 12.90
C GLY A 155 -25.22 2.80 13.74
N VAL A 156 -25.42 2.53 15.02
CA VAL A 156 -24.42 2.56 16.12
C VAL A 156 -23.12 1.78 15.90
N SER A 157 -23.12 0.65 15.18
CA SER A 157 -21.89 -0.10 14.84
C SER A 157 -20.96 0.66 13.90
N MET A 158 -21.54 1.43 13.02
CA MET A 158 -20.84 2.30 12.09
C MET A 158 -20.24 3.55 12.78
N LEU A 159 -20.80 3.97 13.91
CA LEU A 159 -20.24 5.06 14.70
C LEU A 159 -18.86 4.71 15.25
N PHE A 160 -18.60 3.45 15.59
CA PHE A 160 -17.28 3.03 16.06
C PHE A 160 -16.25 2.98 14.95
N GLU A 161 -16.59 2.50 13.75
CA GLU A 161 -15.70 2.52 12.57
C GLU A 161 -15.45 3.97 12.11
N ILE A 162 -16.48 4.80 12.05
CA ILE A 162 -16.35 6.24 11.77
C ILE A 162 -15.49 6.92 12.81
N LEU A 163 -15.66 6.57 14.10
CA LEU A 163 -14.87 7.15 15.18
C LEU A 163 -13.38 6.79 15.04
N GLU A 164 -13.06 5.56 14.65
CA GLU A 164 -11.68 5.12 14.42
C GLU A 164 -11.03 5.88 13.25
N TRP A 165 -11.71 6.00 12.12
CA TRP A 165 -11.25 6.80 10.97
C TRP A 165 -11.18 8.29 11.30
N PHE A 166 -12.13 8.79 12.10
CA PHE A 166 -12.14 10.17 12.56
C PHE A 166 -11.00 10.46 13.52
N LEU A 167 -10.66 9.53 14.41
CA LEU A 167 -9.49 9.63 15.28
C LEU A 167 -8.20 9.64 14.45
N ALA A 168 -8.08 8.78 13.45
CA ALA A 168 -6.92 8.77 12.56
C ALA A 168 -6.79 10.11 11.80
N LEU A 169 -7.90 10.67 11.34
CA LEU A 169 -7.94 12.00 10.70
C LEU A 169 -7.56 13.12 11.67
N ILE A 170 -8.07 13.06 12.90
CA ILE A 170 -7.70 14.00 13.96
C ILE A 170 -6.18 13.92 14.24
N TYR A 171 -5.64 12.71 14.43
CA TYR A 171 -4.20 12.52 14.60
C TYR A 171 -3.42 13.11 13.41
N LEU A 172 -3.87 12.84 12.18
CA LEU A 172 -3.24 13.38 10.98
C LEU A 172 -3.20 14.91 11.01
N ILE A 173 -4.33 15.55 11.27
CA ILE A 173 -4.44 17.03 11.31
C ILE A 173 -3.55 17.59 12.41
N PHE A 174 -3.62 17.09 13.65
CA PHE A 174 -2.82 17.58 14.75
C PHE A 174 -1.32 17.36 14.52
N ILE A 175 -0.92 16.18 14.02
CA ILE A 175 0.49 15.91 13.69
C ILE A 175 0.97 16.86 12.59
N MET A 176 0.16 17.12 11.57
CA MET A 176 0.52 18.07 10.50
C MET A 176 0.60 19.51 11.01
N LEU A 177 -0.29 19.93 11.90
CA LEU A 177 -0.27 21.26 12.50
C LEU A 177 0.94 21.46 13.40
N ASP A 178 1.20 20.51 14.28
CA ASP A 178 2.24 20.59 15.32
C ASP A 178 3.55 19.90 14.95
N TYR A 179 3.75 19.52 13.69
CA TYR A 179 4.91 18.79 13.22
C TYR A 179 6.25 19.39 13.71
N GLU A 180 6.40 20.71 13.65
CA GLU A 180 7.62 21.39 14.07
C GLU A 180 7.80 21.34 15.59
N ASN A 181 6.71 21.49 16.37
CA ASN A 181 6.73 21.43 17.84
C ASN A 181 7.01 20.01 18.33
N ILE A 182 6.39 19.01 17.71
CA ILE A 182 6.62 17.60 17.98
C ILE A 182 8.09 17.27 17.73
N MET A 183 8.62 17.66 16.57
CA MET A 183 10.02 17.42 16.23
C MET A 183 10.99 18.11 17.18
N ASN A 184 10.68 19.34 17.59
CA ASN A 184 11.48 20.07 18.57
C ASN A 184 11.35 19.49 19.99
N GLY A 185 10.19 18.95 20.34
CA GLY A 185 9.97 18.22 21.59
C GLY A 185 10.88 16.99 21.68
N PHE A 186 10.88 16.16 20.62
CA PHE A 186 11.80 15.01 20.54
C PHE A 186 13.27 15.42 20.67
N LYS A 187 13.65 16.55 20.06
CA LYS A 187 15.03 17.06 20.19
C LYS A 187 15.41 17.38 21.65
N LYS A 188 14.49 17.90 22.44
CA LYS A 188 14.72 18.23 23.84
C LYS A 188 14.81 17.00 24.76
N MET A 189 14.11 15.91 24.40
CA MET A 189 14.07 14.65 25.16
C MET A 189 15.39 13.87 25.06
N VAL A 190 16.16 14.08 23.98
CA VAL A 190 17.42 13.35 23.75
C VAL A 190 18.53 13.97 24.62
N PRO A 191 19.18 13.16 25.50
CA PRO A 191 20.32 13.63 26.31
C PRO A 191 21.45 14.17 25.41
N GLU A 192 22.14 15.21 25.88
CA GLU A 192 23.19 15.91 25.10
C GLU A 192 24.25 14.97 24.55
N LYS A 193 24.64 13.96 25.32
CA LYS A 193 25.65 12.95 24.96
C LYS A 193 25.29 12.17 23.68
N TYR A 194 24.01 11.95 23.42
CA TYR A 194 23.52 11.14 22.27
C TYR A 194 22.87 11.97 21.18
N ARG A 195 22.79 13.29 21.36
CA ARG A 195 22.06 14.21 20.50
C ARG A 195 22.53 14.17 19.06
N ASP A 196 23.83 14.24 18.81
CA ASP A 196 24.41 14.26 17.47
C ASP A 196 24.15 12.94 16.70
N VAL A 197 24.30 11.81 17.41
CA VAL A 197 24.05 10.49 16.80
C VAL A 197 22.57 10.33 16.48
N THR A 198 21.68 10.66 17.41
CA THR A 198 20.23 10.53 17.23
C THR A 198 19.73 11.43 16.09
N PHE A 199 20.24 12.66 15.99
CA PHE A 199 19.82 13.56 14.91
C PHE A 199 20.39 13.16 13.56
N ARG A 200 21.57 12.56 13.52
CA ARG A 200 22.12 11.98 12.29
C ARG A 200 21.21 10.84 11.81
N ILE A 201 20.91 9.89 12.70
CA ILE A 201 20.00 8.78 12.41
C ILE A 201 18.64 9.29 11.93
N GLY A 202 18.03 10.23 12.65
CA GLY A 202 16.74 10.81 12.26
C GLY A 202 16.76 11.50 10.89
N ARG A 203 17.88 12.16 10.54
CA ARG A 203 18.08 12.77 9.22
C ARG A 203 18.22 11.72 8.13
N ASP A 204 18.98 10.66 8.38
CA ASP A 204 19.20 9.56 7.44
C ASP A 204 17.88 8.81 7.18
N ILE A 205 17.10 8.54 8.23
CA ILE A 205 15.74 7.99 8.13
C ILE A 205 14.88 8.89 7.24
N LYS A 206 14.81 10.19 7.57
CA LYS A 206 14.02 11.16 6.81
C LYS A 206 14.41 11.19 5.33
N GLN A 207 15.68 11.20 5.04
CA GLN A 207 16.19 11.26 3.66
C GLN A 207 15.88 9.97 2.90
N SER A 208 16.08 8.81 3.52
CA SER A 208 15.80 7.49 2.93
C SER A 208 14.30 7.33 2.64
N MET A 209 13.46 7.65 3.62
CA MET A 209 12.00 7.58 3.48
C MET A 209 11.49 8.51 2.36
N ASN A 210 11.94 9.77 2.34
CA ASN A 210 11.54 10.72 1.29
C ASN A 210 11.93 10.23 -0.11
N LYS A 211 13.15 9.75 -0.25
CA LYS A 211 13.65 9.23 -1.54
C LYS A 211 12.83 8.04 -1.99
N TYR A 212 12.55 7.12 -1.07
CA TYR A 212 11.77 5.92 -1.35
C TYR A 212 10.34 6.26 -1.76
N PHE A 213 9.59 7.00 -0.92
CA PHE A 213 8.17 7.24 -1.17
C PHE A 213 7.93 8.06 -2.43
N ARG A 214 8.75 9.09 -2.68
CA ARG A 214 8.64 9.87 -3.93
C ARG A 214 8.94 9.03 -5.16
N GLY A 215 9.99 8.21 -5.08
CA GLY A 215 10.37 7.33 -6.18
C GLY A 215 9.29 6.29 -6.44
N GLN A 216 8.84 5.61 -5.39
CA GLN A 216 7.84 4.55 -5.49
C GLN A 216 6.48 5.07 -5.98
N ALA A 217 6.03 6.22 -5.47
CA ALA A 217 4.80 6.85 -5.94
C ALA A 217 4.87 7.21 -7.45
N LEU A 218 6.00 7.78 -7.90
CA LEU A 218 6.18 8.10 -9.31
C LEU A 218 6.20 6.84 -10.19
N ILE A 219 6.89 5.79 -9.75
CA ILE A 219 6.90 4.49 -10.45
C ILE A 219 5.49 3.91 -10.49
N ALA A 220 4.77 3.89 -9.36
CA ALA A 220 3.43 3.38 -9.26
C ALA A 220 2.45 4.07 -10.23
N VAL A 221 2.51 5.39 -10.35
CA VAL A 221 1.70 6.15 -11.32
C VAL A 221 2.03 5.76 -12.76
N ILE A 222 3.32 5.71 -13.12
CA ILE A 222 3.73 5.33 -14.49
C ILE A 222 3.31 3.90 -14.80
N VAL A 223 3.56 2.97 -13.90
CA VAL A 223 3.19 1.55 -14.02
C VAL A 223 1.67 1.38 -14.15
N SER A 224 0.90 2.11 -13.34
CA SER A 224 -0.56 2.13 -13.43
C SER A 224 -1.05 2.52 -14.83
N LEU A 225 -0.48 3.60 -15.40
CA LEU A 225 -0.83 4.06 -16.74
C LEU A 225 -0.48 3.01 -17.81
N ILE A 226 0.69 2.36 -17.69
CA ILE A 226 1.09 1.33 -18.64
C ILE A 226 0.16 0.11 -18.55
N TYR A 227 -0.24 -0.31 -17.35
CA TYR A 227 -1.23 -1.39 -17.17
C TYR A 227 -2.61 -1.02 -17.74
N CYS A 228 -3.10 0.21 -17.47
CA CYS A 228 -4.37 0.68 -18.05
C CYS A 228 -4.35 0.60 -19.57
N ILE A 229 -3.27 1.09 -20.20
CA ILE A 229 -3.10 1.06 -21.66
C ILE A 229 -2.97 -0.38 -22.15
N GLY A 230 -2.10 -1.19 -21.53
CA GLY A 230 -1.85 -2.57 -21.92
C GLY A 230 -3.10 -3.43 -21.87
N PHE A 231 -3.86 -3.38 -20.79
CA PHE A 231 -5.11 -4.13 -20.67
C PHE A 231 -6.24 -3.60 -21.57
N SER A 232 -6.27 -2.29 -21.84
CA SER A 232 -7.20 -1.71 -22.81
C SER A 232 -6.89 -2.18 -24.24
N ILE A 233 -5.62 -2.34 -24.60
CA ILE A 233 -5.20 -2.90 -25.91
C ILE A 233 -5.60 -4.39 -26.01
N VAL A 234 -5.46 -5.15 -24.93
CA VAL A 234 -5.90 -6.56 -24.87
C VAL A 234 -7.43 -6.66 -24.97
N GLY A 235 -8.16 -5.61 -24.56
CA GLY A 235 -9.61 -5.55 -24.63
C GLY A 235 -10.32 -6.27 -23.49
N ILE A 236 -9.65 -6.53 -22.36
CA ILE A 236 -10.32 -7.11 -21.19
C ILE A 236 -11.19 -6.07 -20.48
N PRO A 237 -12.37 -6.48 -19.97
CA PRO A 237 -13.16 -5.60 -19.10
C PRO A 237 -12.39 -5.28 -17.81
N LEU A 238 -12.77 -4.18 -17.15
CA LEU A 238 -12.09 -3.68 -15.96
C LEU A 238 -10.61 -3.27 -16.20
N ALA A 239 -10.20 -3.03 -17.45
CA ALA A 239 -8.82 -2.70 -17.80
C ALA A 239 -8.29 -1.49 -17.01
N ILE A 240 -9.08 -0.42 -16.92
CA ILE A 240 -8.71 0.81 -16.20
C ILE A 240 -8.71 0.54 -14.68
N VAL A 241 -9.72 -0.15 -14.18
CA VAL A 241 -9.84 -0.49 -12.75
C VAL A 241 -8.67 -1.35 -12.30
N LEU A 242 -8.36 -2.40 -13.07
CA LEU A 242 -7.23 -3.29 -12.79
C LEU A 242 -5.90 -2.52 -12.86
N GLY A 243 -5.70 -1.69 -13.88
CA GLY A 243 -4.49 -0.90 -14.01
C GLY A 243 -4.27 0.06 -12.85
N LEU A 244 -5.32 0.73 -12.38
CA LEU A 244 -5.27 1.60 -11.21
C LEU A 244 -5.03 0.81 -9.91
N LEU A 245 -5.73 -0.31 -9.73
CA LEU A 245 -5.56 -1.19 -8.57
C LEU A 245 -4.12 -1.71 -8.51
N ILE A 246 -3.59 -2.20 -9.63
CA ILE A 246 -2.21 -2.67 -9.73
C ILE A 246 -1.23 -1.55 -9.39
N GLY A 247 -1.47 -0.32 -9.87
CA GLY A 247 -0.64 0.83 -9.53
C GLY A 247 -0.60 1.12 -8.03
N VAL A 248 -1.74 1.05 -7.35
CA VAL A 248 -1.79 1.20 -5.88
C VAL A 248 -1.04 0.05 -5.19
N LEU A 249 -1.27 -1.20 -5.61
CA LEU A 249 -0.58 -2.36 -5.04
C LEU A 249 0.92 -2.33 -5.31
N PHE A 250 1.36 -1.71 -6.41
CA PHE A 250 2.77 -1.55 -6.75
C PHE A 250 3.54 -0.68 -5.74
N MET A 251 2.84 0.08 -4.87
CA MET A 251 3.47 0.78 -3.74
C MET A 251 4.19 -0.19 -2.79
N ILE A 252 3.75 -1.44 -2.74
CA ILE A 252 4.40 -2.53 -1.99
C ILE A 252 4.99 -3.50 -3.01
N PRO A 253 6.32 -3.71 -3.03
CA PRO A 253 6.96 -4.59 -4.00
C PRO A 253 6.33 -5.98 -4.06
N TYR A 254 6.14 -6.49 -5.26
CA TYR A 254 5.56 -7.81 -5.58
C TYR A 254 4.08 -8.00 -5.22
N LEU A 255 3.43 -7.07 -4.51
CA LEU A 255 2.03 -7.22 -4.12
C LEU A 255 1.08 -7.16 -5.34
N GLN A 256 1.50 -6.50 -6.42
CA GLN A 256 0.78 -6.45 -7.69
C GLN A 256 0.51 -7.83 -8.31
N PHE A 257 1.35 -8.84 -8.03
CA PHE A 257 1.14 -10.19 -8.57
C PHE A 257 -0.10 -10.90 -8.01
N ILE A 258 -0.66 -10.44 -6.89
CA ILE A 258 -1.95 -10.93 -6.38
C ILE A 258 -3.06 -10.70 -7.41
N THR A 259 -2.96 -9.65 -8.22
CA THR A 259 -3.98 -9.32 -9.23
C THR A 259 -3.97 -10.25 -10.44
N ILE A 260 -2.98 -11.15 -10.56
CA ILE A 260 -3.02 -12.22 -11.57
C ILE A 260 -4.25 -13.12 -11.35
N ILE A 261 -4.66 -13.31 -10.09
CA ILE A 261 -5.84 -14.14 -9.77
C ILE A 261 -7.12 -13.55 -10.39
N PRO A 262 -7.53 -12.29 -10.08
CA PRO A 262 -8.71 -11.69 -10.69
C PRO A 262 -8.56 -11.51 -12.20
N VAL A 263 -7.36 -11.20 -12.73
CA VAL A 263 -7.14 -11.11 -14.18
C VAL A 263 -7.37 -12.47 -14.85
N THR A 264 -6.88 -13.56 -14.28
CA THR A 264 -7.12 -14.92 -14.81
C THR A 264 -8.62 -15.24 -14.81
N PHE A 265 -9.33 -14.86 -13.75
CA PHE A 265 -10.78 -15.05 -13.66
C PHE A 265 -11.54 -14.25 -14.74
N ILE A 266 -11.15 -13.00 -14.98
CA ILE A 266 -11.72 -12.16 -16.04
C ILE A 266 -11.44 -12.76 -17.42
N CYS A 267 -10.21 -13.22 -17.69
CA CYS A 267 -9.88 -13.90 -18.96
C CYS A 267 -10.76 -15.14 -19.17
N LEU A 268 -11.04 -15.90 -18.10
CA LEU A 268 -11.92 -17.05 -18.14
C LEU A 268 -13.34 -16.65 -18.55
N ILE A 269 -13.91 -15.63 -17.91
CA ILE A 269 -15.25 -15.13 -18.24
C ILE A 269 -15.29 -14.61 -19.68
N CYS A 270 -14.32 -13.81 -20.11
CA CYS A 270 -14.29 -13.26 -21.47
C CYS A 270 -14.19 -14.34 -22.54
N SER A 271 -13.50 -15.45 -22.25
CA SER A 271 -13.44 -16.58 -23.20
C SER A 271 -14.79 -17.24 -23.46
N THR A 272 -15.76 -17.05 -22.56
CA THR A 272 -17.12 -17.58 -22.75
C THR A 272 -17.92 -16.83 -23.81
N THR A 273 -17.53 -15.60 -24.17
CA THR A 273 -18.18 -14.83 -25.24
C THR A 273 -17.85 -15.33 -26.63
N GLY A 274 -16.85 -16.21 -26.77
CA GLY A 274 -16.48 -16.86 -28.01
C GLY A 274 -15.62 -16.03 -28.96
N GLU A 275 -15.27 -14.80 -28.62
CA GLU A 275 -14.43 -13.93 -29.45
C GLU A 275 -12.95 -14.32 -29.43
N GLN A 276 -12.43 -14.73 -28.25
CA GLN A 276 -11.05 -15.18 -28.11
C GLN A 276 -10.95 -16.38 -27.17
N SER A 277 -9.95 -17.24 -27.41
CA SER A 277 -9.70 -18.35 -26.50
C SER A 277 -9.10 -17.88 -25.18
N PHE A 278 -9.40 -18.59 -24.08
CA PHE A 278 -8.84 -18.31 -22.76
C PHE A 278 -7.30 -18.17 -22.78
N TRP A 279 -6.61 -19.12 -23.42
CA TRP A 279 -5.16 -19.11 -23.50
C TRP A 279 -4.61 -17.91 -24.27
N SER A 280 -5.29 -17.47 -25.33
CA SER A 280 -4.89 -16.28 -26.08
C SER A 280 -4.97 -15.02 -25.21
N LEU A 281 -6.10 -14.79 -24.55
CA LEU A 281 -6.29 -13.65 -23.63
C LEU A 281 -5.32 -13.70 -22.46
N TRP A 282 -5.18 -14.88 -21.84
CA TRP A 282 -4.34 -15.04 -20.67
C TRP A 282 -2.87 -14.75 -20.98
N TRP A 283 -2.34 -15.29 -22.09
CA TRP A 283 -0.95 -15.00 -22.49
C TRP A 283 -0.73 -13.54 -22.87
N GLN A 284 -1.70 -12.87 -23.47
CA GLN A 284 -1.64 -11.43 -23.74
C GLN A 284 -1.58 -10.63 -22.44
N CYS A 285 -2.40 -10.95 -21.45
CA CYS A 285 -2.34 -10.32 -20.14
C CYS A 285 -0.99 -10.59 -19.44
N MET A 286 -0.49 -11.83 -19.48
CA MET A 286 0.82 -12.17 -18.90
C MET A 286 1.96 -11.44 -19.63
N ALA A 287 1.86 -11.23 -20.93
CA ALA A 287 2.81 -10.41 -21.69
C ALA A 287 2.80 -8.95 -21.20
N VAL A 288 1.62 -8.37 -20.91
CA VAL A 288 1.53 -7.04 -20.29
C VAL A 288 2.25 -7.01 -18.94
N TYR A 289 2.00 -8.00 -18.05
CA TYR A 289 2.73 -8.09 -16.78
C TYR A 289 4.23 -8.18 -16.98
N ALA A 290 4.70 -9.03 -17.89
CA ALA A 290 6.13 -9.19 -18.16
C ALA A 290 6.77 -7.90 -18.69
N VAL A 291 6.14 -7.24 -19.67
CA VAL A 291 6.64 -5.97 -20.24
C VAL A 291 6.69 -4.89 -19.19
N VAL A 292 5.62 -4.72 -18.41
CA VAL A 292 5.58 -3.70 -17.36
C VAL A 292 6.62 -3.98 -16.29
N GLN A 293 6.79 -5.24 -15.87
CA GLN A 293 7.80 -5.62 -14.89
C GLN A 293 9.21 -5.34 -15.40
N ILE A 294 9.52 -5.69 -16.65
CA ILE A 294 10.80 -5.40 -17.27
C ILE A 294 11.06 -3.87 -17.31
N VAL A 295 10.05 -3.09 -17.71
CA VAL A 295 10.17 -1.61 -17.73
C VAL A 295 10.36 -1.06 -16.32
N ALA A 296 9.63 -1.58 -15.34
CA ALA A 296 9.74 -1.15 -13.94
C ALA A 296 11.14 -1.44 -13.37
N ASP A 297 11.62 -2.68 -13.53
CA ASP A 297 12.86 -3.13 -12.89
C ASP A 297 14.13 -2.63 -13.62
N LEU A 298 14.12 -2.62 -14.95
CA LEU A 298 15.30 -2.26 -15.71
C LEU A 298 15.41 -0.76 -16.05
N ILE A 299 14.28 -0.04 -16.09
CA ILE A 299 14.26 1.35 -16.52
C ILE A 299 13.82 2.30 -15.42
N LEU A 300 12.61 2.09 -14.84
CA LEU A 300 12.02 3.04 -13.91
C LEU A 300 12.74 3.04 -12.56
N THR A 301 12.93 1.89 -11.97
CA THR A 301 13.57 1.77 -10.65
C THR A 301 15.01 2.32 -10.67
N PRO A 302 15.90 1.96 -11.61
CA PRO A 302 17.24 2.52 -11.64
C PRO A 302 17.28 4.02 -11.94
N LYS A 303 16.39 4.52 -12.81
CA LYS A 303 16.36 5.96 -13.16
C LYS A 303 15.78 6.81 -12.04
N ILE A 304 14.76 6.35 -11.35
CA ILE A 304 14.01 7.13 -10.36
C ILE A 304 14.62 6.98 -8.96
N MET A 305 14.95 5.76 -8.55
CA MET A 305 15.48 5.47 -7.21
C MET A 305 17.01 5.36 -7.17
N GLY A 306 17.65 5.10 -8.32
CA GLY A 306 19.10 4.90 -8.43
C GLY A 306 19.54 3.53 -7.87
N LYS A 307 20.86 3.33 -7.72
CA LYS A 307 21.47 2.08 -7.25
C LYS A 307 21.16 1.71 -5.77
N THR A 308 20.39 2.52 -5.07
CA THR A 308 20.11 2.37 -3.63
C THR A 308 19.26 1.15 -3.28
N MET A 309 18.75 0.39 -4.24
CA MET A 309 17.88 -0.78 -4.02
C MET A 309 18.48 -2.09 -4.57
N GLY A 310 19.79 -2.22 -4.56
CA GLY A 310 20.46 -3.48 -4.95
C GLY A 310 20.27 -4.64 -3.95
N MET A 311 19.14 -4.67 -3.22
CA MET A 311 18.85 -5.77 -2.31
C MET A 311 18.42 -7.01 -3.09
N ASN A 312 18.87 -8.18 -2.61
CA ASN A 312 18.41 -9.46 -3.12
C ASN A 312 16.88 -9.58 -2.93
N PRO A 313 16.13 -10.07 -3.93
CA PRO A 313 14.69 -10.31 -3.83
C PRO A 313 14.27 -11.09 -2.58
N ALA A 314 15.07 -12.05 -2.14
CA ALA A 314 14.81 -12.79 -0.91
C ALA A 314 14.82 -11.91 0.35
N ILE A 315 15.73 -10.93 0.41
CA ILE A 315 15.78 -9.95 1.52
C ILE A 315 14.57 -9.05 1.48
N ILE A 316 14.11 -8.65 0.29
CA ILE A 316 12.89 -7.84 0.11
C ILE A 316 11.68 -8.61 0.65
N LEU A 317 11.48 -9.85 0.23
CA LEU A 317 10.37 -10.69 0.69
C LEU A 317 10.42 -10.96 2.21
N LEU A 318 11.60 -11.26 2.74
CA LEU A 318 11.80 -11.44 4.19
C LEU A 318 11.46 -10.15 4.95
N SER A 319 11.91 -9.01 4.45
CA SER A 319 11.62 -7.69 5.02
C SER A 319 10.11 -7.41 5.04
N LEU A 320 9.43 -7.63 3.92
CA LEU A 320 7.97 -7.49 3.82
C LEU A 320 7.24 -8.41 4.81
N SER A 321 7.70 -9.66 4.95
CA SER A 321 7.12 -10.63 5.88
C SER A 321 7.29 -10.20 7.34
N ILE A 322 8.50 -9.76 7.73
CA ILE A 322 8.81 -9.32 9.10
C ILE A 322 8.01 -8.07 9.45
N TRP A 323 8.16 -7.02 8.66
CA TRP A 323 7.49 -5.74 8.95
C TRP A 323 5.98 -5.84 8.76
N GLY A 324 5.51 -6.66 7.80
CA GLY A 324 4.10 -6.95 7.58
C GLY A 324 3.46 -7.68 8.76
N SER A 325 4.16 -8.62 9.41
CA SER A 325 3.64 -9.31 10.58
C SER A 325 3.57 -8.42 11.83
N ILE A 326 4.45 -7.40 11.92
CA ILE A 326 4.50 -6.49 13.08
C ILE A 326 3.46 -5.37 12.96
N LEU A 327 3.35 -4.73 11.78
CA LEU A 327 2.58 -3.51 11.55
C LEU A 327 1.54 -3.65 10.42
N GLY A 328 1.27 -4.88 9.94
CA GLY A 328 0.33 -5.10 8.84
C GLY A 328 0.76 -4.41 7.54
N ILE A 329 -0.20 -3.88 6.79
CA ILE A 329 0.03 -3.19 5.50
C ILE A 329 0.98 -2.00 5.67
N LEU A 330 0.89 -1.24 6.75
CA LEU A 330 1.80 -0.13 7.03
C LEU A 330 3.25 -0.60 7.18
N GLY A 331 3.44 -1.75 7.85
CA GLY A 331 4.75 -2.39 7.95
C GLY A 331 5.33 -2.75 6.59
N MET A 332 4.53 -3.31 5.71
CA MET A 332 4.96 -3.63 4.34
C MET A 332 5.35 -2.37 3.55
N ILE A 333 4.63 -1.28 3.70
CA ILE A 333 4.94 0.00 3.02
C ILE A 333 6.29 0.56 3.46
N ILE A 334 6.62 0.49 4.75
CA ILE A 334 7.88 1.02 5.30
C ILE A 334 9.02 0.00 5.35
N ALA A 335 8.75 -1.27 4.99
CA ALA A 335 9.69 -2.38 5.11
C ALA A 335 11.03 -2.09 4.44
N LEU A 336 11.00 -1.69 3.17
CA LEU A 336 12.23 -1.48 2.41
C LEU A 336 13.08 -0.31 2.91
N PRO A 337 12.54 0.89 3.15
CA PRO A 337 13.35 1.98 3.68
C PRO A 337 13.98 1.66 5.03
N ILE A 338 13.26 0.98 5.92
CA ILE A 338 13.80 0.62 7.23
C ILE A 338 14.88 -0.45 7.09
N THR A 339 14.63 -1.49 6.29
CA THR A 339 15.61 -2.57 6.10
C THR A 339 16.88 -2.06 5.41
N THR A 340 16.76 -1.19 4.41
CA THR A 340 17.91 -0.54 3.77
C THR A 340 18.74 0.21 4.79
N LEU A 341 18.11 1.00 5.66
CA LEU A 341 18.79 1.73 6.72
C LEU A 341 19.52 0.81 7.70
N ILE A 342 18.86 -0.28 8.12
CA ILE A 342 19.48 -1.27 9.02
C ILE A 342 20.73 -1.87 8.37
N ILE A 343 20.65 -2.26 7.10
CA ILE A 343 21.79 -2.81 6.34
C ILE A 343 22.91 -1.78 6.20
N ASP A 344 22.59 -0.54 5.84
CA ASP A 344 23.57 0.54 5.68
C ASP A 344 24.27 0.86 7.00
N TYR A 345 23.52 0.87 8.11
CA TYR A 345 24.12 1.09 9.44
C TYR A 345 24.96 -0.10 9.88
N TYR A 346 24.51 -1.34 9.61
CA TYR A 346 25.28 -2.54 9.90
C TYR A 346 26.60 -2.53 9.11
N ALA A 347 26.56 -2.23 7.81
CA ALA A 347 27.75 -2.12 6.98
C ALA A 347 28.72 -1.06 7.51
N ARG A 348 28.22 0.12 7.88
CA ARG A 348 29.04 1.24 8.35
C ARG A 348 29.68 1.01 9.73
N TYR A 349 28.96 0.38 10.66
CA TYR A 349 29.41 0.29 12.05
C TYR A 349 29.96 -1.08 12.45
N VAL A 350 29.57 -2.15 11.76
CA VAL A 350 29.97 -3.52 12.10
C VAL A 350 31.02 -4.06 11.14
N THR A 351 30.74 -3.98 9.81
CA THR A 351 31.69 -4.56 8.82
C THR A 351 32.82 -3.62 8.46
N LYS A 352 32.73 -2.32 8.78
CA LYS A 352 33.72 -1.29 8.40
C LYS A 352 34.06 -1.25 6.90
N ASP A 353 33.18 -1.78 6.05
CA ASP A 353 33.29 -1.61 4.62
C ASP A 353 32.92 -0.17 4.27
N ASN A 354 33.94 0.58 3.87
CA ASN A 354 33.83 1.98 3.40
C ASN A 354 33.22 2.05 1.98
#